data_777c0643a9c4fabd7602864ed35d29eb
#
_entry.id   777c0643a9c4fabd7602864ed35d29eb
#
_cell.length_a   1.000
_cell.length_b   1.000
_cell.length_c   1.000
_cell.angle_alpha   90.00
_cell.angle_beta   90.00
_cell.angle_gamma   90.00
#
_symmetry.space_group_name_H-M   'P 1'
#
loop_
_entity.id
_entity.type
_entity.pdbx_description
1 polymer ?
#
loop_
_entity_poly.entity_id
_entity_poly.type
_entity_poly.pdbx_seq_one_letter_code
_entity_poly.pdbx_strand_id
1 'polypeptide(L)'
;LGKKWRGLGLDTTVGELRDLIRSHNLVVVFLSETKKKSRAMERLKWSLGFTKGVAVDCVGWSGGLALWWRDHVQVTVRPWCQYYIDAEVECEGKICRITGFYGEPQTELQKKSWDAIRYLRAQDDLPRICLGDFNEALFQTDQRGGNPRSFSQMEDFRDCLADCGLADLGFSGYPFTVG
;
A
#
# COMPACT_ATOMS: atom_id res chain seq x y z
N LEU A 1 -6.17 -1.74 -8.07
CA LEU A 1 -7.16 -0.73 -7.70
C LEU A 1 -6.72 -0.04 -6.42
N GLY A 2 -5.98 1.07 -6.57
CA GLY A 2 -5.57 1.91 -5.44
C GLY A 2 -6.61 3.00 -5.21
N LYS A 3 -7.43 2.89 -4.19
CA LYS A 3 -8.28 3.97 -3.71
C LYS A 3 -7.72 4.43 -2.36
N LYS A 4 -7.31 5.69 -2.28
CA LYS A 4 -6.85 6.30 -1.02
C LYS A 4 -8.08 6.62 -0.17
N TRP A 5 -8.11 6.14 1.06
CA TRP A 5 -9.18 6.39 2.01
C TRP A 5 -8.65 7.26 3.15
N ARG A 6 -9.36 8.32 3.51
CA ARG A 6 -9.03 9.14 4.69
C ARG A 6 -9.44 8.43 5.98
N GLY A 7 -8.65 7.44 6.37
CA GLY A 7 -8.84 6.70 7.61
C GLY A 7 -10.13 5.86 7.63
N LEU A 8 -10.07 4.70 8.25
CA LEU A 8 -11.23 3.82 8.43
C LEU A 8 -12.09 4.24 9.64
N GLY A 9 -12.27 5.54 9.83
CA GLY A 9 -12.96 6.10 10.99
C GLY A 9 -14.47 6.25 10.83
N LEU A 10 -14.98 6.30 9.62
CA LEU A 10 -16.38 6.52 9.31
C LEU A 10 -17.04 5.23 8.81
N ASP A 11 -18.27 4.98 9.23
CA ASP A 11 -19.06 3.82 8.78
C ASP A 11 -19.29 3.83 7.26
N THR A 12 -19.39 5.02 6.65
CA THR A 12 -19.46 5.21 5.21
C THR A 12 -18.22 4.65 4.49
N THR A 13 -17.03 4.91 5.01
CA THR A 13 -15.76 4.40 4.43
C THR A 13 -15.70 2.87 4.50
N VAL A 14 -16.15 2.27 5.59
CA VAL A 14 -16.22 0.81 5.73
C VAL A 14 -17.26 0.21 4.79
N GLY A 15 -18.40 0.90 4.59
CA GLY A 15 -19.43 0.51 3.63
C GLY A 15 -18.90 0.47 2.20
N GLU A 16 -18.26 1.55 1.75
CA GLU A 16 -17.66 1.62 0.42
C GLU A 16 -16.55 0.57 0.21
N LEU A 17 -15.72 0.31 1.24
CA LEU A 17 -14.71 -0.74 1.18
C LEU A 17 -15.36 -2.12 1.00
N ARG A 18 -16.47 -2.39 1.71
CA ARG A 18 -17.23 -3.63 1.59
C ARG A 18 -17.80 -3.80 0.18
N ASP A 19 -18.35 -2.74 -0.39
CA ASP A 19 -18.91 -2.77 -1.74
C ASP A 19 -17.83 -3.00 -2.80
N LEU A 20 -16.64 -2.38 -2.64
CA LEU A 20 -15.50 -2.60 -3.50
C LEU A 20 -15.00 -4.06 -3.42
N ILE A 21 -14.88 -4.61 -2.22
CA ILE A 21 -14.47 -6.01 -2.02
C ILE A 21 -15.44 -6.96 -2.71
N ARG A 22 -16.74 -6.69 -2.61
CA ARG A 22 -17.77 -7.53 -3.23
C ARG A 22 -17.83 -7.39 -4.74
N SER A 23 -17.86 -6.15 -5.25
CA SER A 23 -17.99 -5.87 -6.69
C SER A 23 -16.80 -6.41 -7.50
N HIS A 24 -15.62 -6.43 -6.93
CA HIS A 24 -14.40 -6.92 -7.58
C HIS A 24 -13.94 -8.31 -7.10
N ASN A 25 -14.72 -8.95 -6.22
CA ASN A 25 -14.38 -10.25 -5.61
C ASN A 25 -12.93 -10.28 -5.09
N LEU A 26 -12.53 -9.25 -4.34
CA LEU A 26 -11.14 -9.10 -3.89
C LEU A 26 -10.78 -10.21 -2.91
N VAL A 27 -9.68 -10.89 -3.19
CA VAL A 27 -9.15 -11.98 -2.36
C VAL A 27 -7.93 -11.59 -1.53
N VAL A 28 -7.25 -10.51 -1.92
CA VAL A 28 -6.18 -9.85 -1.17
C VAL A 28 -6.47 -8.36 -1.12
N VAL A 29 -6.32 -7.74 0.04
CA VAL A 29 -6.58 -6.31 0.25
C VAL A 29 -5.45 -5.71 1.07
N PHE A 30 -4.85 -4.64 0.57
CA PHE A 30 -3.92 -3.81 1.33
C PHE A 30 -4.58 -2.47 1.68
N LEU A 31 -4.39 -2.03 2.91
CA LEU A 31 -4.89 -0.76 3.44
C LEU A 31 -3.73 0.02 4.06
N SER A 32 -3.62 1.28 3.69
CA SER A 32 -2.69 2.25 4.30
C SER A 32 -3.47 3.36 5.01
N GLU A 33 -2.81 4.11 5.88
CA GLU A 33 -3.41 5.17 6.69
C GLU A 33 -4.67 4.71 7.46
N THR A 34 -4.64 3.50 8.00
CA THR A 34 -5.80 2.97 8.71
C THR A 34 -6.15 3.79 9.95
N LYS A 35 -5.17 4.49 10.53
CA LYS A 35 -5.29 5.30 11.77
C LYS A 35 -5.89 4.52 12.92
N LYS A 36 -5.71 3.21 12.91
CA LYS A 36 -6.27 2.26 13.89
C LYS A 36 -5.19 1.34 14.44
N LYS A 37 -5.46 0.82 15.63
CA LYS A 37 -4.65 -0.22 16.23
C LYS A 37 -5.01 -1.59 15.63
N SER A 38 -4.05 -2.50 15.62
CA SER A 38 -4.19 -3.86 15.07
C SER A 38 -5.43 -4.60 15.58
N ARG A 39 -5.77 -4.44 16.87
CA ARG A 39 -6.99 -5.05 17.45
C ARG A 39 -8.30 -4.57 16.79
N ALA A 40 -8.37 -3.29 16.40
CA ALA A 40 -9.52 -2.76 15.69
C ALA A 40 -9.55 -3.25 14.22
N MET A 41 -8.37 -3.35 13.61
CA MET A 41 -8.20 -3.88 12.25
C MET A 41 -8.58 -5.36 12.20
N GLU A 42 -8.27 -6.15 13.24
CA GLU A 42 -8.67 -7.55 13.34
C GLU A 42 -10.19 -7.72 13.31
N ARG A 43 -10.93 -6.92 14.09
CA ARG A 43 -12.40 -6.96 14.08
C ARG A 43 -12.98 -6.57 12.71
N LEU A 44 -12.42 -5.54 12.08
CA LEU A 44 -12.85 -5.08 10.77
C LEU A 44 -12.58 -6.13 9.69
N LYS A 45 -11.43 -6.79 9.72
CA LYS A 45 -11.06 -7.91 8.84
C LYS A 45 -12.16 -8.97 8.81
N TRP A 46 -12.55 -9.46 9.99
CA TRP A 46 -13.61 -10.46 10.12
C TRP A 46 -14.96 -9.97 9.59
N SER A 47 -15.33 -8.72 9.86
CA SER A 47 -16.60 -8.13 9.38
C SER A 47 -16.68 -8.00 7.86
N LEU A 48 -15.53 -7.96 7.19
CA LEU A 48 -15.41 -7.90 5.72
C LEU A 48 -15.16 -9.29 5.09
N GLY A 49 -15.16 -10.35 5.91
CA GLY A 49 -15.07 -11.73 5.47
C GLY A 49 -13.66 -12.19 5.12
N PHE A 50 -12.63 -11.55 5.65
CA PHE A 50 -11.25 -12.04 5.60
C PHE A 50 -10.90 -12.75 6.90
N THR A 51 -10.25 -13.90 6.79
CA THR A 51 -9.89 -14.75 7.92
C THR A 51 -8.43 -14.61 8.30
N LYS A 52 -7.57 -14.31 7.32
CA LYS A 52 -6.13 -14.17 7.49
C LYS A 52 -5.66 -12.75 7.24
N GLY A 53 -4.59 -12.34 7.89
CA GLY A 53 -4.01 -11.02 7.68
C GLY A 53 -3.07 -10.59 8.78
N VAL A 54 -2.37 -9.50 8.51
CA VAL A 54 -1.50 -8.79 9.44
C VAL A 54 -1.86 -7.32 9.46
N ALA A 55 -1.57 -6.64 10.56
CA ALA A 55 -1.74 -5.22 10.69
C ALA A 55 -0.58 -4.60 11.46
N VAL A 56 -0.16 -3.42 11.03
CA VAL A 56 0.82 -2.56 11.68
C VAL A 56 0.06 -1.43 12.36
N ASP A 57 0.34 -1.20 13.63
CA ASP A 57 -0.32 -0.17 14.42
C ASP A 57 -0.03 1.24 13.87
N CYS A 58 -1.02 2.11 13.93
CA CYS A 58 -0.78 3.54 13.75
C CYS A 58 0.05 4.10 14.94
N VAL A 59 0.85 5.12 14.66
CA VAL A 59 1.56 5.90 15.66
C VAL A 59 0.83 7.23 15.87
N GLY A 60 0.24 7.43 17.04
CA GLY A 60 -0.66 8.57 17.27
C GLY A 60 -1.85 8.52 16.30
N TRP A 61 -1.97 9.57 15.48
CA TRP A 61 -3.03 9.74 14.48
C TRP A 61 -2.54 9.51 13.03
N SER A 62 -1.35 8.95 12.85
CA SER A 62 -0.72 8.76 11.54
C SER A 62 -0.39 7.30 11.27
N GLY A 63 -0.39 6.92 9.98
CA GLY A 63 0.01 5.60 9.52
C GLY A 63 -1.01 4.50 9.85
N GLY A 64 -0.48 3.32 10.10
CA GLY A 64 -1.23 2.07 10.24
C GLY A 64 -1.45 1.40 8.89
N LEU A 65 -1.06 0.13 8.82
CA LEU A 65 -1.16 -0.68 7.61
C LEU A 65 -1.93 -1.96 7.91
N ALA A 66 -2.57 -2.55 6.91
CA ALA A 66 -3.10 -3.89 7.00
C ALA A 66 -3.02 -4.61 5.65
N LEU A 67 -2.71 -5.89 5.68
CA LEU A 67 -2.79 -6.80 4.55
C LEU A 67 -3.69 -7.97 4.96
N TRP A 68 -4.78 -8.18 4.23
CA TRP A 68 -5.75 -9.24 4.49
C TRP A 68 -5.93 -10.13 3.28
N TRP A 69 -6.20 -11.43 3.52
CA TRP A 69 -6.45 -12.37 2.43
C TRP A 69 -7.43 -13.47 2.82
N ARG A 70 -8.02 -14.11 1.81
CA ARG A 70 -8.97 -15.23 1.94
C ARG A 70 -8.20 -16.54 2.19
N ASP A 71 -8.87 -17.52 2.82
CA ASP A 71 -8.26 -18.80 3.20
C ASP A 71 -7.63 -19.58 2.04
N HIS A 72 -8.24 -19.48 0.85
CA HIS A 72 -7.78 -20.18 -0.34
C HIS A 72 -6.56 -19.55 -1.01
N VAL A 73 -6.10 -18.40 -0.55
CA VAL A 73 -4.88 -17.73 -1.05
C VAL A 73 -3.71 -18.12 -0.16
N GLN A 74 -2.67 -18.67 -0.78
CA GLN A 74 -1.43 -18.98 -0.08
C GLN A 74 -0.57 -17.71 0.01
N VAL A 75 -0.40 -17.23 1.23
CA VAL A 75 0.37 -16.00 1.52
C VAL A 75 1.36 -16.30 2.63
N THR A 76 2.63 -16.04 2.37
CA THR A 76 3.69 -16.07 3.36
C THR A 76 4.16 -14.65 3.65
N VAL A 77 3.82 -14.15 4.83
CA VAL A 77 4.19 -12.79 5.22
C VAL A 77 5.68 -12.73 5.54
N ARG A 78 6.36 -11.76 4.96
CA ARG A 78 7.77 -11.43 5.21
C ARG A 78 7.87 -10.35 6.31
N PRO A 79 9.08 -10.01 6.79
CA PRO A 79 9.24 -8.90 7.72
C PRO A 79 8.60 -7.62 7.20
N TRP A 80 7.96 -6.88 8.10
CA TRP A 80 7.26 -5.62 7.81
C TRP A 80 7.75 -4.49 8.72
N CYS A 81 7.46 -3.27 8.33
CA CYS A 81 7.72 -2.08 9.14
C CYS A 81 6.59 -1.05 8.99
N GLN A 82 6.80 0.15 9.51
CA GLN A 82 5.81 1.22 9.38
C GLN A 82 5.55 1.68 7.94
N TYR A 83 6.45 1.39 7.01
CA TYR A 83 6.36 1.81 5.60
C TYR A 83 5.78 0.72 4.69
N TYR A 84 5.85 -0.55 5.08
CA TYR A 84 5.40 -1.62 4.21
C TYR A 84 4.97 -2.88 4.95
N ILE A 85 4.12 -3.64 4.30
CA ILE A 85 3.89 -5.06 4.55
C ILE A 85 4.24 -5.80 3.27
N ASP A 86 5.17 -6.74 3.37
CA ASP A 86 5.67 -7.50 2.24
C ASP A 86 5.31 -8.98 2.40
N ALA A 87 4.90 -9.62 1.31
CA ALA A 87 4.44 -11.00 1.33
C ALA A 87 4.74 -11.72 0.02
N GLU A 88 5.00 -13.01 0.11
CA GLU A 88 4.96 -13.92 -1.02
C GLU A 88 3.53 -14.42 -1.21
N VAL A 89 3.08 -14.43 -2.46
CA VAL A 89 1.76 -14.94 -2.84
C VAL A 89 1.93 -15.95 -3.95
N GLU A 90 1.34 -17.12 -3.77
CA GLU A 90 1.29 -18.14 -4.81
C GLU A 90 0.09 -17.90 -5.72
N CYS A 91 0.36 -17.69 -7.00
CA CYS A 91 -0.64 -17.52 -8.04
C CYS A 91 -0.35 -18.50 -9.18
N GLU A 92 -1.27 -19.41 -9.47
CA GLU A 92 -1.16 -20.37 -10.59
C GLU A 92 0.16 -21.16 -10.60
N GLY A 93 0.62 -21.59 -9.41
CA GLY A 93 1.87 -22.34 -9.24
C GLY A 93 3.14 -21.49 -9.37
N LYS A 94 3.02 -20.17 -9.44
CA LYS A 94 4.14 -19.23 -9.43
C LYS A 94 4.11 -18.38 -8.16
N ILE A 95 5.30 -18.11 -7.62
CA ILE A 95 5.45 -17.23 -6.46
C ILE A 95 5.78 -15.82 -6.96
N CYS A 96 5.04 -14.84 -6.50
CA CYS A 96 5.33 -13.42 -6.68
C CYS A 96 5.34 -12.70 -5.33
N ARG A 97 5.95 -11.52 -5.30
CA ARG A 97 5.96 -10.63 -4.14
C ARG A 97 4.87 -9.57 -4.28
N ILE A 98 4.11 -9.38 -3.24
CA ILE A 98 3.20 -8.24 -3.09
C ILE A 98 3.72 -7.39 -1.94
N THR A 99 4.11 -6.16 -2.23
CA THR A 99 4.52 -5.17 -1.24
C THR A 99 3.45 -4.10 -1.15
N GLY A 100 2.70 -4.10 -0.06
CA GLY A 100 1.83 -2.99 0.30
C GLY A 100 2.67 -1.88 0.92
N PHE A 101 2.72 -0.71 0.28
CA PHE A 101 3.65 0.36 0.62
C PHE A 101 2.92 1.66 1.04
N TYR A 102 3.48 2.33 2.04
CA TYR A 102 3.07 3.66 2.47
C TYR A 102 4.32 4.53 2.66
N GLY A 103 4.56 5.41 1.70
CA GLY A 103 5.69 6.33 1.71
C GLY A 103 5.59 7.36 2.84
N GLU A 104 6.73 7.84 3.27
CA GLU A 104 6.81 8.90 4.28
C GLU A 104 6.20 10.20 3.74
N PRO A 105 5.19 10.78 4.41
CA PRO A 105 4.57 12.01 3.93
C PRO A 105 5.43 13.26 4.13
N GLN A 106 6.39 13.23 5.07
CA GLN A 106 7.30 14.34 5.33
C GLN A 106 8.46 14.29 4.36
N THR A 107 8.61 15.35 3.57
CA THR A 107 9.62 15.46 2.51
C THR A 107 11.04 15.15 2.98
N GLU A 108 11.42 15.68 4.14
CA GLU A 108 12.77 15.53 4.71
C GLU A 108 13.08 14.08 5.11
N LEU A 109 12.05 13.25 5.27
CA LEU A 109 12.16 11.87 5.71
C LEU A 109 11.88 10.85 4.59
N GLN A 110 11.45 11.28 3.41
CA GLN A 110 11.07 10.41 2.30
C GLN A 110 12.16 9.41 1.91
N LYS A 111 13.42 9.83 1.99
CA LYS A 111 14.56 8.93 1.72
C LYS A 111 14.49 7.63 2.53
N LYS A 112 13.97 7.66 3.76
CA LYS A 112 13.83 6.45 4.59
C LYS A 112 12.88 5.43 3.97
N SER A 113 11.79 5.91 3.35
CA SER A 113 10.85 5.02 2.67
C SER A 113 11.42 4.49 1.35
N TRP A 114 12.21 5.29 0.62
CA TRP A 114 12.90 4.84 -0.60
C TRP A 114 13.99 3.82 -0.29
N ASP A 115 14.76 4.02 0.78
CA ASP A 115 15.74 3.05 1.24
C ASP A 115 15.07 1.72 1.63
N ALA A 116 13.84 1.77 2.15
CA ALA A 116 13.06 0.56 2.42
C ALA A 116 12.69 -0.20 1.14
N ILE A 117 12.32 0.49 0.05
CA ILE A 117 12.04 -0.16 -1.25
C ILE A 117 13.32 -0.81 -1.81
N ARG A 118 14.45 -0.09 -1.79
CA ARG A 118 15.76 -0.63 -2.23
C ARG A 118 16.17 -1.85 -1.40
N TYR A 119 15.99 -1.79 -0.10
CA TYR A 119 16.24 -2.93 0.78
C TYR A 119 15.42 -4.15 0.38
N LEU A 120 14.12 -3.98 0.10
CA LEU A 120 13.26 -5.07 -0.32
C LEU A 120 13.68 -5.65 -1.68
N ARG A 121 14.13 -4.80 -2.63
CA ARG A 121 14.62 -5.27 -3.93
C ARG A 121 15.87 -6.14 -3.78
N ALA A 122 16.73 -5.82 -2.85
CA ALA A 122 17.98 -6.56 -2.60
C ALA A 122 17.79 -7.94 -1.96
N GLN A 123 16.58 -8.29 -1.53
CA GLN A 123 16.34 -9.56 -0.84
C GLN A 123 16.21 -10.77 -1.79
N ASP A 124 15.67 -10.58 -2.96
CA ASP A 124 15.47 -11.62 -3.99
C ASP A 124 15.12 -11.01 -5.36
N ASP A 125 15.04 -11.87 -6.38
CA ASP A 125 14.68 -11.51 -7.75
C ASP A 125 13.26 -11.97 -8.15
N LEU A 126 12.40 -12.31 -7.18
CA LEU A 126 11.03 -12.68 -7.48
C LEU A 126 10.25 -11.53 -8.14
N PRO A 127 9.37 -11.83 -9.08
CA PRO A 127 8.46 -10.84 -9.64
C PRO A 127 7.72 -10.11 -8.51
N ARG A 128 7.69 -8.78 -8.55
CA ARG A 128 7.16 -7.96 -7.47
C ARG A 128 6.12 -6.97 -7.98
N ILE A 129 5.02 -6.87 -7.24
CA ILE A 129 4.03 -5.81 -7.36
C ILE A 129 4.11 -4.95 -6.11
N CYS A 130 4.43 -3.66 -6.27
CA CYS A 130 4.30 -2.65 -5.23
C CYS A 130 2.98 -1.89 -5.42
N LEU A 131 2.19 -1.78 -4.37
CA LEU A 131 0.92 -1.07 -4.39
C LEU A 131 0.73 -0.27 -3.09
N GLY A 132 0.08 0.88 -3.19
CA GLY A 132 -0.16 1.72 -2.04
C GLY A 132 0.01 3.20 -2.32
N ASP A 133 0.27 3.98 -1.28
CA ASP A 133 0.49 5.42 -1.38
C ASP A 133 1.98 5.72 -1.14
N PHE A 134 2.67 6.09 -2.19
CA PHE A 134 4.10 6.42 -2.10
C PHE A 134 4.35 7.81 -1.50
N ASN A 135 3.30 8.63 -1.34
CA ASN A 135 3.38 10.03 -0.90
C ASN A 135 4.34 10.87 -1.77
N GLU A 136 4.52 10.47 -3.02
CA GLU A 136 5.33 11.15 -4.02
C GLU A 136 4.69 11.05 -5.41
N ALA A 137 5.09 11.92 -6.32
CA ALA A 137 4.66 11.97 -7.69
C ALA A 137 5.81 11.65 -8.64
N LEU A 138 5.53 10.93 -9.73
CA LEU A 138 6.52 10.68 -10.79
C LEU A 138 6.71 11.92 -11.66
N PHE A 139 5.61 12.64 -11.90
CA PHE A 139 5.57 13.83 -12.74
C PHE A 139 4.67 14.90 -12.11
N GLN A 140 4.90 16.15 -12.45
CA GLN A 140 4.08 17.26 -11.96
C GLN A 140 2.60 17.12 -12.35
N THR A 141 2.31 16.42 -13.44
CA THR A 141 0.95 16.13 -13.92
C THR A 141 0.17 15.18 -13.02
N ASP A 142 0.86 14.40 -12.20
CA ASP A 142 0.24 13.42 -11.30
C ASP A 142 -0.32 14.07 -10.02
N GLN A 143 -0.04 15.36 -9.84
CA GLN A 143 -0.46 16.12 -8.68
C GLN A 143 -1.54 17.15 -9.07
N ARG A 144 -2.68 17.14 -8.34
CA ARG A 144 -3.67 18.20 -8.36
C ARG A 144 -3.80 18.87 -7.00
N GLY A 145 -3.40 20.14 -6.93
CA GLY A 145 -3.42 20.94 -5.71
C GLY A 145 -2.23 20.65 -4.78
N GLY A 146 -2.16 21.35 -3.65
CA GLY A 146 -1.03 21.31 -2.75
C GLY A 146 0.21 22.04 -3.28
N ASN A 147 1.31 22.01 -2.52
CA ASN A 147 2.57 22.60 -2.96
C ASN A 147 3.21 21.73 -4.04
N PRO A 148 3.67 22.33 -5.17
CA PRO A 148 4.38 21.59 -6.21
C PRO A 148 5.59 20.85 -5.63
N ARG A 149 5.80 19.61 -6.06
CA ARG A 149 7.02 18.87 -5.74
C ARG A 149 8.20 19.47 -6.52
N SER A 150 9.38 19.47 -5.92
CA SER A 150 10.57 19.88 -6.63
C SER A 150 10.94 18.87 -7.71
N PHE A 151 11.57 19.35 -8.80
CA PHE A 151 12.07 18.45 -9.85
C PHE A 151 13.04 17.41 -9.29
N SER A 152 13.94 17.81 -8.39
CA SER A 152 14.90 16.93 -7.74
C SER A 152 14.21 15.80 -6.95
N GLN A 153 13.14 16.09 -6.19
CA GLN A 153 12.41 15.07 -5.46
C GLN A 153 11.78 14.02 -6.38
N MET A 154 11.11 14.48 -7.44
CA MET A 154 10.52 13.58 -8.43
C MET A 154 11.59 12.77 -9.18
N GLU A 155 12.77 13.34 -9.45
CA GLU A 155 13.89 12.65 -10.04
C GLU A 155 14.44 11.58 -9.11
N ASP A 156 14.74 11.92 -7.86
CA ASP A 156 15.19 10.96 -6.83
C ASP A 156 14.22 9.79 -6.66
N PHE A 157 12.91 10.04 -6.76
CA PHE A 157 11.90 8.99 -6.69
C PHE A 157 11.88 8.11 -7.92
N ARG A 158 11.96 8.69 -9.14
CA ARG A 158 12.10 7.92 -10.40
C ARG A 158 13.34 7.04 -10.38
N ASP A 159 14.47 7.59 -9.93
CA ASP A 159 15.72 6.84 -9.78
C ASP A 159 15.58 5.68 -8.80
N CYS A 160 14.90 5.91 -7.67
CA CYS A 160 14.61 4.84 -6.73
C CYS A 160 13.78 3.71 -7.37
N LEU A 161 12.77 4.03 -8.16
CA LEU A 161 11.96 3.01 -8.84
C LEU A 161 12.77 2.28 -9.92
N ALA A 162 13.58 3.01 -10.67
CA ALA A 162 14.48 2.45 -11.68
C ALA A 162 15.51 1.48 -11.07
N ASP A 163 16.17 1.88 -9.97
CA ASP A 163 17.10 1.03 -9.20
C ASP A 163 16.42 -0.28 -8.74
N CYS A 164 15.13 -0.22 -8.44
CA CYS A 164 14.35 -1.36 -7.99
C CYS A 164 13.71 -2.17 -9.12
N GLY A 165 13.88 -1.75 -10.38
CA GLY A 165 13.24 -2.38 -11.54
C GLY A 165 11.72 -2.27 -11.51
N LEU A 166 11.18 -1.23 -10.87
CA LEU A 166 9.75 -0.97 -10.78
C LEU A 166 9.32 -0.02 -11.90
N ALA A 167 8.22 -0.35 -12.55
CA ALA A 167 7.57 0.49 -13.55
C ALA A 167 6.13 0.78 -13.14
N ASP A 168 5.65 1.98 -13.47
CA ASP A 168 4.25 2.30 -13.27
C ASP A 168 3.38 1.47 -14.23
N LEU A 169 2.45 0.70 -13.66
CA LEU A 169 1.50 -0.12 -14.42
C LEU A 169 0.26 0.67 -14.83
N GLY A 170 0.20 1.93 -14.46
CA GLY A 170 -1.02 2.73 -14.60
C GLY A 170 -2.13 2.28 -13.64
N PHE A 171 -3.28 2.87 -13.77
CA PHE A 171 -4.47 2.49 -13.00
C PHE A 171 -5.72 2.63 -13.85
N SER A 172 -6.79 1.93 -13.45
CA SER A 172 -8.12 2.15 -14.00
C SER A 172 -9.03 2.72 -12.91
N GLY A 173 -9.75 3.81 -13.23
CA GLY A 173 -10.65 4.48 -12.30
C GLY A 173 -10.45 6.00 -12.29
N TYR A 174 -10.96 6.65 -11.24
CA TYR A 174 -10.79 8.10 -11.10
C TYR A 174 -9.34 8.44 -10.74
N PRO A 175 -8.68 9.34 -11.51
CA PRO A 175 -7.23 9.56 -11.40
C PRO A 175 -6.78 10.27 -10.12
N PHE A 176 -7.70 10.87 -9.37
CA PHE A 176 -7.33 11.64 -8.19
C PHE A 176 -8.10 11.18 -6.97
N THR A 177 -7.39 11.04 -5.86
CA THR A 177 -8.02 10.92 -4.55
C THR A 177 -8.52 12.28 -4.12
N VAL A 178 -9.81 12.39 -3.86
CA VAL A 178 -10.38 13.63 -3.31
C VAL A 178 -9.77 13.87 -1.95
N GLY A 179 -9.07 14.98 -1.85
CA GLY A 179 -8.43 15.44 -0.61
C GLY A 179 -9.43 15.97 0.40
#